data_e693f7c04fa60788111eccb7d885a8ed
#
_entry.id   e693f7c04fa60788111eccb7d885a8ed
#
_cell.length_a   1.000
_cell.length_b   1.000
_cell.length_c   1.000
_cell.angle_alpha   90.00
_cell.angle_beta   90.00
_cell.angle_gamma   90.00
#
_symmetry.space_group_name_H-M   'P 1'
#
loop_
_entity.id
_entity.type
_entity.pdbx_description
1 polymer ?
#
loop_
_entity_poly.entity_id
_entity_poly.type
_entity_poly.pdbx_seq_one_letter_code
_entity_poly.pdbx_strand_id
1 'polypeptide(L)'
;MKKQVRTRKYRTTEPSTLDANRALDLVVALMKVPGPSCHEEQITKLVRRQLTAAGIPAAAITTDNAHKKSPAGGSTGNLIVKLPGTIRAPRRMLMAHLDTVPLCVGCRPIQRGDSLVSGNPKTALGADNRSGVAAILNAVLEIQRKKLPHPPLTLLFTIQEELGLFGSRFVNASKLGSPKLAWNWDGRGPERITHAAIGGRTLSIQFHGIASHAGGAADRGVSALALAGLAIQDIVSGGWHGEFLRGGKVGTCNLATIHGGDATNVVTDRVDIEGECRSFDRRLLDRIAREVERACQRAVRSTKNCRGQRGSVTFHTDVEYEPFSIPKNAASVKAAESAIQSLGMKPELLTTQGALDANWLNARGIPVATLGAGQVAGHSLTERLDIDQFLTGCKVALRLATSPDLSA
;
A
#
# COMPACT_ATOMS: atom_id res chain seq x y z
N MET A 1 5.47 39.86 1.09
CA MET A 1 4.64 39.80 -0.14
C MET A 1 4.31 38.34 -0.43
N LYS A 2 3.07 37.93 -0.23
CA LYS A 2 2.61 36.55 -0.52
C LYS A 2 2.51 36.40 -2.05
N LYS A 3 3.46 35.71 -2.69
CA LYS A 3 3.31 35.29 -4.09
C LYS A 3 2.19 34.24 -4.15
N GLN A 4 1.01 34.66 -4.61
CA GLN A 4 -0.04 33.74 -5.02
C GLN A 4 0.51 32.83 -6.13
N VAL A 5 0.33 31.52 -5.97
CA VAL A 5 0.59 30.55 -7.04
C VAL A 5 -0.38 30.87 -8.17
N ARG A 6 0.13 31.48 -9.26
CA ARG A 6 -0.65 31.68 -10.48
C ARG A 6 -0.67 30.36 -11.23
N THR A 7 -1.75 29.59 -11.07
CA THR A 7 -2.04 28.46 -11.94
C THR A 7 -2.39 28.96 -13.35
N ARG A 8 -1.79 28.35 -14.36
CA ARG A 8 -2.11 28.63 -15.77
C ARG A 8 -3.58 28.23 -16.00
N LYS A 9 -4.44 29.13 -16.52
CA LYS A 9 -5.83 28.80 -16.83
C LYS A 9 -5.87 27.82 -18.00
N TYR A 10 -6.30 26.59 -17.74
CA TYR A 10 -6.54 25.60 -18.79
C TYR A 10 -7.89 25.89 -19.48
N ARG A 11 -7.86 26.07 -20.81
CA ARG A 11 -9.08 26.18 -21.63
C ARG A 11 -9.61 24.78 -21.94
N THR A 12 -10.76 24.43 -21.40
CA THR A 12 -11.49 23.20 -21.76
C THR A 12 -12.34 23.45 -22.98
N THR A 13 -12.12 22.70 -24.07
CA THR A 13 -12.82 22.82 -25.36
C THR A 13 -14.02 21.87 -25.52
N GLU A 14 -14.37 21.08 -24.49
CA GLU A 14 -15.59 20.26 -24.43
C GLU A 14 -16.35 20.55 -23.14
N PRO A 15 -17.67 20.23 -23.02
CA PRO A 15 -18.39 20.32 -21.77
C PRO A 15 -17.86 19.26 -20.79
N SER A 16 -16.61 19.42 -20.37
CA SER A 16 -15.97 18.55 -19.39
C SER A 16 -16.73 18.73 -18.09
N THR A 17 -17.20 17.64 -17.56
CA THR A 17 -17.87 17.61 -16.26
C THR A 17 -16.91 17.98 -15.11
N LEU A 18 -15.59 18.03 -15.36
CA LEU A 18 -14.55 18.38 -14.38
C LEU A 18 -14.10 19.85 -14.54
N ASP A 19 -14.07 20.60 -13.44
CA ASP A 19 -13.44 21.91 -13.35
C ASP A 19 -11.93 21.74 -13.03
N ALA A 20 -11.08 21.88 -14.03
CA ALA A 20 -9.64 21.66 -13.91
C ALA A 20 -8.97 22.58 -12.89
N ASN A 21 -9.37 23.85 -12.81
CA ASN A 21 -8.79 24.79 -11.86
C ASN A 21 -9.11 24.39 -10.42
N ARG A 22 -10.36 24.03 -10.14
CA ARG A 22 -10.77 23.54 -8.82
C ARG A 22 -10.08 22.24 -8.45
N ALA A 23 -9.87 21.34 -9.41
CA ALA A 23 -9.16 20.09 -9.17
C ALA A 23 -7.70 20.36 -8.76
N LEU A 24 -7.03 21.27 -9.45
CA LEU A 24 -5.66 21.67 -9.12
C LEU A 24 -5.58 22.42 -7.79
N ASP A 25 -6.49 23.34 -7.52
CA ASP A 25 -6.53 24.05 -6.24
C ASP A 25 -6.72 23.07 -5.07
N LEU A 26 -7.56 22.05 -5.25
CA LEU A 26 -7.82 21.03 -4.24
C LEU A 26 -6.60 20.17 -3.96
N VAL A 27 -5.94 19.63 -5.00
CA VAL A 27 -4.76 18.79 -4.79
C VAL A 27 -3.60 19.56 -4.16
N VAL A 28 -3.40 20.81 -4.58
CA VAL A 28 -2.42 21.74 -3.97
C VAL A 28 -2.75 22.01 -2.51
N ALA A 29 -4.04 22.20 -2.17
CA ALA A 29 -4.46 22.40 -0.79
C ALA A 29 -4.21 21.15 0.08
N LEU A 30 -4.46 19.94 -0.46
CA LEU A 30 -4.21 18.67 0.23
C LEU A 30 -2.70 18.44 0.47
N MET A 31 -1.86 18.70 -0.52
CA MET A 31 -0.39 18.55 -0.40
C MET A 31 0.24 19.50 0.63
N LYS A 32 -0.36 20.65 0.88
CA LYS A 32 0.12 21.62 1.89
C LYS A 32 -0.11 21.17 3.33
N VAL A 33 -1.02 20.22 3.54
CA VAL A 33 -1.39 19.77 4.89
C VAL A 33 -0.52 18.60 5.31
N PRO A 34 0.23 18.73 6.42
CA PRO A 34 0.98 17.61 6.97
C PRO A 34 0.04 16.47 7.36
N GLY A 35 0.52 15.26 7.18
CA GLY A 35 -0.21 14.05 7.55
C GLY A 35 0.67 12.84 7.28
N PRO A 36 1.86 12.75 7.92
CA PRO A 36 2.61 11.51 7.87
C PRO A 36 1.84 10.41 8.60
N SER A 37 2.18 9.16 8.30
CA SER A 37 1.56 8.00 8.94
C SER A 37 1.51 8.15 10.46
N CYS A 38 0.42 7.74 11.09
CA CYS A 38 0.06 7.94 12.50
C CYS A 38 -0.38 9.37 12.91
N HIS A 39 -0.23 10.35 12.02
CA HIS A 39 -0.53 11.76 12.27
C HIS A 39 -1.46 12.37 11.21
N GLU A 40 -2.48 11.62 10.79
CA GLU A 40 -3.37 11.96 9.68
C GLU A 40 -4.55 12.89 10.08
N GLU A 41 -4.64 13.38 11.32
CA GLU A 41 -5.81 14.14 11.78
C GLU A 41 -6.03 15.42 10.99
N GLN A 42 -4.95 16.14 10.65
CA GLN A 42 -5.08 17.43 9.97
C GLN A 42 -5.63 17.25 8.56
N ILE A 43 -5.13 16.24 7.83
CA ILE A 43 -5.62 15.94 6.51
C ILE A 43 -7.03 15.35 6.54
N THR A 44 -7.33 14.48 7.51
CA THR A 44 -8.67 13.95 7.75
C THR A 44 -9.69 15.08 8.02
N LYS A 45 -9.32 16.07 8.83
CA LYS A 45 -10.14 17.25 9.07
C LYS A 45 -10.37 18.07 7.80
N LEU A 46 -9.34 18.25 6.96
CA LEU A 46 -9.49 18.96 5.68
C LEU A 46 -10.45 18.23 4.74
N VAL A 47 -10.28 16.91 4.56
CA VAL A 47 -11.15 16.09 3.70
C VAL A 47 -12.59 16.15 4.21
N ARG A 48 -12.81 15.97 5.51
CA ARG A 48 -14.14 16.10 6.13
C ARG A 48 -14.76 17.46 5.86
N ARG A 49 -14.00 18.55 6.02
CA ARG A 49 -14.47 19.92 5.76
C ARG A 49 -14.88 20.12 4.30
N GLN A 50 -14.11 19.60 3.34
CA GLN A 50 -14.46 19.68 1.91
C GLN A 50 -15.78 18.96 1.61
N LEU A 51 -15.98 17.78 2.17
CA LEU A 51 -17.19 16.98 2.00
C LEU A 51 -18.43 17.67 2.63
N THR A 52 -18.30 18.19 3.86
CA THR A 52 -19.42 18.89 4.52
C THR A 52 -19.77 20.21 3.85
N ALA A 53 -18.76 20.95 3.36
CA ALA A 53 -18.99 22.19 2.59
C ALA A 53 -19.70 21.92 1.25
N ALA A 54 -19.58 20.71 0.69
CA ALA A 54 -20.31 20.29 -0.49
C ALA A 54 -21.74 19.77 -0.21
N GLY A 55 -22.19 19.86 1.05
CA GLY A 55 -23.54 19.44 1.45
C GLY A 55 -23.68 17.97 1.85
N ILE A 56 -22.56 17.23 2.01
CA ILE A 56 -22.64 15.85 2.50
C ILE A 56 -22.91 15.88 4.01
N PRO A 57 -23.99 15.21 4.46
CA PRO A 57 -24.37 15.21 5.88
C PRO A 57 -23.26 14.64 6.77
N ALA A 58 -23.01 15.25 7.91
CA ALA A 58 -21.99 14.80 8.87
C ALA A 58 -22.21 13.33 9.29
N ALA A 59 -23.45 12.87 9.40
CA ALA A 59 -23.81 11.49 9.72
C ALA A 59 -23.36 10.47 8.64
N ALA A 60 -23.17 10.91 7.40
CA ALA A 60 -22.64 10.06 6.31
C ALA A 60 -21.12 9.90 6.39
N ILE A 61 -20.42 10.71 7.20
CA ILE A 61 -18.96 10.77 7.30
C ILE A 61 -18.53 10.21 8.66
N THR A 62 -17.98 9.01 8.68
CA THR A 62 -17.59 8.30 9.91
C THR A 62 -16.10 7.95 9.88
N THR A 63 -15.56 7.64 11.06
CA THR A 63 -14.23 6.99 11.17
C THR A 63 -14.40 5.60 11.77
N ASP A 64 -13.43 4.73 11.51
CA ASP A 64 -13.35 3.45 12.20
C ASP A 64 -12.27 3.48 13.31
N ASN A 65 -11.89 2.31 13.81
CA ASN A 65 -10.91 2.16 14.89
C ASN A 65 -9.63 1.43 14.39
N ALA A 66 -9.28 1.52 13.11
CA ALA A 66 -8.10 0.83 12.55
C ALA A 66 -6.82 1.19 13.29
N HIS A 67 -6.60 2.48 13.61
CA HIS A 67 -5.44 2.96 14.37
C HIS A 67 -5.27 2.29 15.74
N LYS A 68 -6.37 1.91 16.42
CA LYS A 68 -6.31 1.21 17.72
C LYS A 68 -5.86 -0.24 17.61
N LYS A 69 -5.94 -0.82 16.41
CA LYS A 69 -5.50 -2.19 16.12
C LYS A 69 -4.12 -2.23 15.47
N SER A 70 -3.67 -1.09 14.96
CA SER A 70 -2.35 -0.95 14.35
C SER A 70 -1.25 -1.07 15.43
N PRO A 71 -0.18 -1.82 15.18
CA PRO A 71 0.98 -1.84 16.09
C PRO A 71 1.68 -0.49 16.19
N ALA A 72 1.50 0.39 15.19
CA ALA A 72 2.05 1.74 15.19
C ALA A 72 1.18 2.75 15.98
N GLY A 73 -0.01 2.35 16.43
CA GLY A 73 -0.95 3.25 17.08
C GLY A 73 -1.54 4.28 16.10
N GLY A 74 -1.51 5.55 16.47
CA GLY A 74 -2.00 6.65 15.64
C GLY A 74 -3.16 7.40 16.28
N SER A 75 -3.51 8.52 15.68
CA SER A 75 -4.40 9.52 16.25
C SER A 75 -5.82 9.49 15.67
N THR A 76 -6.01 8.87 14.51
CA THR A 76 -7.31 8.76 13.84
C THR A 76 -7.43 7.43 13.07
N GLY A 77 -8.66 6.95 12.86
CA GLY A 77 -8.95 5.80 12.01
C GLY A 77 -9.23 6.18 10.57
N ASN A 78 -9.49 5.17 9.73
CA ASN A 78 -9.91 5.38 8.35
C ASN A 78 -11.14 6.28 8.28
N LEU A 79 -11.16 7.19 7.31
CA LEU A 79 -12.34 8.02 7.03
C LEU A 79 -13.24 7.30 6.03
N ILE A 80 -14.49 7.05 6.42
CA ILE A 80 -15.46 6.31 5.61
C ILE A 80 -16.67 7.21 5.36
N VAL A 81 -17.02 7.37 4.08
CA VAL A 81 -18.20 8.15 3.67
C VAL A 81 -19.16 7.27 2.90
N LYS A 82 -20.42 7.22 3.30
CA LYS A 82 -21.46 6.47 2.59
C LYS A 82 -22.52 7.40 2.04
N LEU A 83 -22.61 7.45 0.71
CA LEU A 83 -23.65 8.21 0.01
C LEU A 83 -24.75 7.26 -0.44
N PRO A 84 -26.02 7.61 -0.25
CA PRO A 84 -27.12 6.94 -0.93
C PRO A 84 -27.01 7.21 -2.44
N GLY A 85 -27.42 6.25 -3.26
CA GLY A 85 -27.47 6.47 -4.71
C GLY A 85 -28.69 7.28 -5.11
N THR A 86 -28.61 7.98 -6.24
CA THR A 86 -29.74 8.59 -6.93
C THR A 86 -30.30 7.70 -8.05
N ILE A 87 -29.53 6.66 -8.43
CA ILE A 87 -29.95 5.60 -9.35
C ILE A 87 -29.85 4.23 -8.69
N ARG A 88 -30.67 3.28 -9.15
CA ARG A 88 -30.64 1.89 -8.65
C ARG A 88 -29.53 1.12 -9.36
N ALA A 89 -28.41 0.91 -8.66
CA ALA A 89 -27.28 0.12 -9.13
C ALA A 89 -26.48 -0.43 -7.92
N PRO A 90 -25.57 -1.41 -8.12
CA PRO A 90 -24.69 -1.90 -7.06
C PRO A 90 -23.82 -0.79 -6.47
N ARG A 91 -23.58 -0.88 -5.16
CA ARG A 91 -22.69 0.04 -4.45
C ARG A 91 -21.27 -0.04 -5.01
N ARG A 92 -20.67 1.12 -5.24
CA ARG A 92 -19.29 1.28 -5.67
C ARG A 92 -18.43 1.85 -4.56
N MET A 93 -17.17 1.46 -4.52
CA MET A 93 -16.20 2.01 -3.58
C MET A 93 -15.02 2.65 -4.32
N LEU A 94 -14.67 3.86 -3.88
CA LEU A 94 -13.49 4.58 -4.33
C LEU A 94 -12.58 4.77 -3.11
N MET A 95 -11.30 4.43 -3.22
CA MET A 95 -10.39 4.51 -2.09
C MET A 95 -9.01 5.07 -2.46
N ALA A 96 -8.35 5.68 -1.48
CA ALA A 96 -6.98 6.16 -1.52
C ALA A 96 -6.48 6.33 -0.08
N HIS A 97 -5.16 6.28 0.15
CA HIS A 97 -4.63 6.54 1.48
C HIS A 97 -4.42 8.04 1.74
N LEU A 98 -4.57 8.43 3.02
CA LEU A 98 -4.42 9.80 3.48
C LEU A 98 -3.00 10.16 3.85
N ASP A 99 -2.27 9.20 4.40
CA ASP A 99 -0.93 9.45 4.90
C ASP A 99 0.09 9.69 3.76
N THR A 100 1.22 10.18 4.14
CA THR A 100 2.40 10.34 3.29
C THR A 100 3.63 9.93 4.08
N VAL A 101 4.73 9.64 3.40
CA VAL A 101 6.02 9.48 4.07
C VAL A 101 6.44 10.77 4.79
N PRO A 102 7.22 10.70 5.89
CA PRO A 102 7.68 11.87 6.64
C PRO A 102 8.41 12.91 5.79
N LEU A 103 9.04 12.48 4.69
CA LEU A 103 9.75 13.35 3.75
C LEU A 103 8.86 14.44 3.13
N CYS A 104 7.53 14.27 3.13
CA CYS A 104 6.58 15.24 2.56
C CYS A 104 6.23 16.38 3.53
N VAL A 105 6.61 16.30 4.82
CA VAL A 105 6.27 17.32 5.82
C VAL A 105 6.98 18.63 5.51
N GLY A 106 6.20 19.72 5.42
CA GLY A 106 6.73 21.05 5.04
C GLY A 106 6.82 21.29 3.53
N CYS A 107 6.17 20.45 2.73
CA CYS A 107 6.03 20.62 1.30
C CYS A 107 5.42 21.99 0.94
N ARG A 108 5.92 22.58 -0.15
CA ARG A 108 5.39 23.82 -0.75
C ARG A 108 5.08 23.53 -2.23
N PRO A 109 3.89 23.05 -2.56
CA PRO A 109 3.56 22.73 -3.94
C PRO A 109 3.66 23.97 -4.83
N ILE A 110 4.42 23.87 -5.92
CA ILE A 110 4.54 24.89 -6.97
C ILE A 110 4.41 24.23 -8.33
N GLN A 111 3.89 24.97 -9.30
CA GLN A 111 3.86 24.48 -10.67
C GLN A 111 5.19 24.83 -11.38
N ARG A 112 5.77 23.81 -12.05
CA ARG A 112 6.89 23.94 -12.98
C ARG A 112 6.54 23.25 -14.30
N GLY A 113 6.32 24.02 -15.34
CA GLY A 113 5.83 23.48 -16.62
C GLY A 113 4.49 22.76 -16.43
N ASP A 114 4.43 21.52 -16.85
CA ASP A 114 3.24 20.68 -16.81
C ASP A 114 3.19 19.78 -15.53
N SER A 115 3.99 20.09 -14.51
CA SER A 115 4.03 19.33 -13.27
C SER A 115 3.91 20.21 -12.03
N LEU A 116 3.33 19.64 -10.96
CA LEU A 116 3.51 20.17 -9.61
C LEU A 116 4.73 19.48 -8.98
N VAL A 117 5.54 20.26 -8.26
CA VAL A 117 6.73 19.81 -7.52
C VAL A 117 6.79 20.49 -6.15
N SER A 118 7.60 19.99 -5.23
CA SER A 118 7.89 20.74 -4.02
C SER A 118 8.83 21.91 -4.32
N GLY A 119 8.45 23.12 -3.92
CA GLY A 119 9.31 24.30 -3.90
C GLY A 119 10.26 24.34 -2.71
N ASN A 120 10.17 23.39 -1.79
CA ASN A 120 11.13 23.15 -0.72
C ASN A 120 12.08 22.03 -1.15
N PRO A 121 13.38 22.28 -1.36
CA PRO A 121 14.32 21.28 -1.87
C PRO A 121 14.60 20.13 -0.87
N LYS A 122 14.15 20.26 0.38
CA LYS A 122 14.34 19.26 1.44
C LYS A 122 13.13 18.35 1.60
N THR A 123 12.07 18.53 0.80
CA THR A 123 10.85 17.73 0.95
C THR A 123 10.39 17.15 -0.38
N ALA A 124 9.80 15.96 -0.32
CA ALA A 124 8.98 15.40 -1.38
C ALA A 124 7.67 16.21 -1.54
N LEU A 125 6.88 15.92 -2.57
CA LEU A 125 5.63 16.62 -2.87
C LEU A 125 4.44 16.07 -2.08
N GLY A 126 4.39 14.76 -1.86
CA GLY A 126 3.22 14.06 -1.33
C GLY A 126 2.13 13.85 -2.40
N ALA A 127 2.51 13.74 -3.67
CA ALA A 127 1.61 13.31 -4.74
C ALA A 127 1.09 11.91 -4.46
N ASP A 128 1.93 11.07 -3.91
CA ASP A 128 1.63 9.82 -3.24
C ASP A 128 1.17 10.10 -1.79
N ASN A 129 -0.11 10.00 -1.43
CA ASN A 129 -1.22 9.71 -2.37
C ASN A 129 -2.28 10.83 -2.33
N ARG A 130 -1.85 12.11 -2.15
CA ARG A 130 -2.77 13.26 -2.19
C ARG A 130 -3.45 13.40 -3.56
N SER A 131 -2.81 12.90 -4.65
CA SER A 131 -3.40 12.88 -5.98
C SER A 131 -4.62 11.95 -6.05
N GLY A 132 -4.53 10.75 -5.49
CA GLY A 132 -5.65 9.81 -5.41
C GLY A 132 -6.78 10.35 -4.53
N VAL A 133 -6.45 10.90 -3.37
CA VAL A 133 -7.43 11.56 -2.49
C VAL A 133 -8.15 12.69 -3.24
N ALA A 134 -7.41 13.52 -3.97
CA ALA A 134 -7.98 14.63 -4.75
C ALA A 134 -8.86 14.13 -5.89
N ALA A 135 -8.46 13.07 -6.61
CA ALA A 135 -9.26 12.50 -7.69
C ALA A 135 -10.64 12.03 -7.21
N ILE A 136 -10.68 11.33 -6.08
CA ILE A 136 -11.93 10.86 -5.45
C ILE A 136 -12.77 12.04 -4.96
N LEU A 137 -12.16 12.99 -4.25
CA LEU A 137 -12.87 14.17 -3.76
C LEU A 137 -13.45 14.98 -4.91
N ASN A 138 -12.68 15.27 -5.96
CA ASN A 138 -13.18 15.99 -7.13
C ASN A 138 -14.40 15.31 -7.76
N ALA A 139 -14.39 13.98 -7.90
CA ALA A 139 -15.52 13.24 -8.43
C ALA A 139 -16.79 13.49 -7.59
N VAL A 140 -16.67 13.39 -6.26
CA VAL A 140 -17.83 13.57 -5.37
C VAL A 140 -18.27 15.04 -5.29
N LEU A 141 -17.33 16.00 -5.26
CA LEU A 141 -17.66 17.43 -5.25
C LEU A 141 -18.39 17.84 -6.54
N GLU A 142 -17.98 17.29 -7.71
CA GLU A 142 -18.69 17.53 -8.98
C GLU A 142 -20.08 16.89 -8.99
N ILE A 143 -20.23 15.67 -8.45
CA ILE A 143 -21.54 15.02 -8.28
C ILE A 143 -22.48 15.90 -7.46
N GLN A 144 -22.04 16.40 -6.30
CA GLN A 144 -22.85 17.24 -5.43
C GLN A 144 -23.20 18.59 -6.09
N ARG A 145 -22.22 19.25 -6.69
CA ARG A 145 -22.37 20.56 -7.31
C ARG A 145 -23.33 20.54 -8.51
N LYS A 146 -23.23 19.49 -9.35
CA LYS A 146 -24.01 19.36 -10.59
C LYS A 146 -25.22 18.45 -10.45
N LYS A 147 -25.45 17.88 -9.25
CA LYS A 147 -26.50 16.90 -8.98
C LYS A 147 -26.50 15.74 -9.98
N LEU A 148 -25.31 15.21 -10.28
CA LEU A 148 -25.15 14.14 -11.25
C LEU A 148 -25.77 12.84 -10.72
N PRO A 149 -26.47 12.06 -11.56
CA PRO A 149 -26.95 10.75 -11.19
C PRO A 149 -25.77 9.84 -10.82
N HIS A 150 -25.90 9.09 -9.72
CA HIS A 150 -24.86 8.17 -9.27
C HIS A 150 -25.43 6.98 -8.49
N PRO A 151 -24.78 5.80 -8.54
CA PRO A 151 -25.12 4.67 -7.68
C PRO A 151 -24.81 4.97 -6.22
N PRO A 152 -25.20 4.09 -5.27
CA PRO A 152 -24.69 4.19 -3.91
C PRO A 152 -23.16 4.14 -3.89
N LEU A 153 -22.52 5.10 -3.21
CA LEU A 153 -21.07 5.21 -3.12
C LEU A 153 -20.56 4.98 -1.69
N THR A 154 -19.40 4.38 -1.60
CA THR A 154 -18.54 4.38 -0.41
C THR A 154 -17.23 5.02 -0.79
N LEU A 155 -16.79 6.03 -0.03
CA LEU A 155 -15.43 6.53 -0.11
C LEU A 155 -14.69 5.98 1.10
N LEU A 156 -13.53 5.40 0.86
CA LEU A 156 -12.64 4.91 1.90
C LEU A 156 -11.30 5.64 1.77
N PHE A 157 -10.99 6.45 2.77
CA PHE A 157 -9.68 7.06 2.88
C PHE A 157 -8.94 6.38 4.02
N THR A 158 -7.91 5.63 3.68
CA THR A 158 -7.13 4.81 4.60
C THR A 158 -6.03 5.62 5.28
N ILE A 159 -5.54 5.10 6.40
CA ILE A 159 -4.42 5.61 7.17
C ILE A 159 -3.26 4.62 7.13
N GLN A 160 -2.03 5.08 7.39
CA GLN A 160 -0.87 4.22 7.62
C GLN A 160 -0.63 3.18 6.50
N GLU A 161 -0.87 3.57 5.26
CA GLU A 161 -0.54 2.74 4.10
C GLU A 161 0.98 2.54 4.04
N GLU A 162 1.73 3.63 4.20
CA GLU A 162 3.18 3.73 4.08
C GLU A 162 3.98 2.99 5.18
N LEU A 163 3.29 2.51 6.23
CA LEU A 163 3.88 1.71 7.32
C LEU A 163 3.57 0.21 7.21
N GLY A 164 2.79 -0.22 6.21
CA GLY A 164 2.43 -1.62 6.03
C GLY A 164 0.93 -1.86 5.91
N LEU A 165 0.22 -0.94 5.23
CA LEU A 165 -1.19 -1.07 4.85
C LEU A 165 -2.12 -1.21 6.07
N PHE A 166 -1.76 -0.64 7.24
CA PHE A 166 -2.49 -0.92 8.48
C PHE A 166 -3.93 -0.42 8.43
N GLY A 167 -4.19 0.69 7.74
CA GLY A 167 -5.55 1.19 7.55
C GLY A 167 -6.44 0.17 6.87
N SER A 168 -6.05 -0.36 5.72
CA SER A 168 -6.80 -1.38 4.99
C SER A 168 -6.77 -2.74 5.70
N ARG A 169 -5.64 -3.09 6.35
CA ARG A 169 -5.51 -4.33 7.14
C ARG A 169 -6.53 -4.40 8.26
N PHE A 170 -6.81 -3.29 8.94
CA PHE A 170 -7.68 -3.25 10.11
C PHE A 170 -9.02 -2.54 9.87
N VAL A 171 -9.33 -2.20 8.61
CA VAL A 171 -10.61 -1.56 8.27
C VAL A 171 -11.80 -2.39 8.77
N ASN A 172 -12.80 -1.70 9.30
CA ASN A 172 -14.06 -2.36 9.63
C ASN A 172 -14.90 -2.54 8.35
N ALA A 173 -14.78 -3.72 7.73
CA ALA A 173 -15.46 -4.05 6.47
C ALA A 173 -17.00 -3.91 6.54
N SER A 174 -17.63 -4.11 7.71
CA SER A 174 -19.08 -3.93 7.87
C SER A 174 -19.54 -2.49 7.62
N LYS A 175 -18.66 -1.52 7.84
CA LYS A 175 -18.93 -0.10 7.56
C LYS A 175 -18.87 0.26 6.09
N LEU A 176 -18.33 -0.62 5.21
CA LEU A 176 -18.15 -0.32 3.79
C LEU A 176 -19.45 -0.50 2.97
N GLY A 177 -20.46 -1.17 3.50
CA GLY A 177 -21.76 -1.32 2.83
C GLY A 177 -21.76 -2.31 1.68
N SER A 178 -20.87 -3.32 1.70
CA SER A 178 -20.77 -4.41 0.73
C SER A 178 -20.64 -3.94 -0.73
N PRO A 179 -19.63 -3.16 -1.09
CA PRO A 179 -19.42 -2.70 -2.45
C PRO A 179 -19.19 -3.89 -3.40
N LYS A 180 -19.78 -3.83 -4.59
CA LYS A 180 -19.61 -4.85 -5.63
C LYS A 180 -18.53 -4.49 -6.64
N LEU A 181 -18.24 -3.20 -6.77
CA LEU A 181 -17.20 -2.64 -7.62
C LEU A 181 -16.33 -1.72 -6.75
N ALA A 182 -15.02 -1.85 -6.85
CA ALA A 182 -14.13 -1.05 -6.04
C ALA A 182 -12.84 -0.68 -6.79
N TRP A 183 -12.35 0.54 -6.56
CA TRP A 183 -11.12 1.04 -7.15
C TRP A 183 -10.30 1.81 -6.11
N ASN A 184 -8.99 1.54 -6.11
CA ASN A 184 -7.99 2.26 -5.35
C ASN A 184 -7.26 3.25 -6.28
N TRP A 185 -7.04 4.48 -5.86
CA TRP A 185 -6.20 5.44 -6.58
C TRP A 185 -4.85 5.52 -5.89
N ASP A 186 -3.92 4.70 -6.34
CA ASP A 186 -2.58 4.58 -5.78
C ASP A 186 -1.59 4.08 -6.84
N GLY A 187 -1.83 4.45 -8.06
CA GLY A 187 -1.02 4.14 -9.22
C GLY A 187 -0.43 5.39 -9.87
N ARG A 188 0.32 5.19 -10.93
CA ARG A 188 0.99 6.26 -11.69
C ARG A 188 0.05 6.88 -12.74
N GLY A 189 0.05 6.35 -13.95
CA GLY A 189 -0.74 6.87 -15.08
C GLY A 189 -2.22 6.52 -15.00
N PRO A 190 -3.12 7.39 -15.48
CA PRO A 190 -4.58 7.17 -15.44
C PRO A 190 -5.06 6.07 -16.40
N GLU A 191 -4.24 5.67 -17.39
CA GLU A 191 -4.49 4.56 -18.32
C GLU A 191 -4.20 3.18 -17.70
N ARG A 192 -3.53 3.14 -16.56
CA ARG A 192 -3.01 1.91 -15.93
C ARG A 192 -3.98 1.33 -14.93
N ILE A 193 -4.21 0.03 -15.06
CA ILE A 193 -5.08 -0.76 -14.16
C ILE A 193 -4.25 -1.87 -13.54
N THR A 194 -3.87 -1.73 -12.29
CA THR A 194 -3.22 -2.81 -11.55
C THR A 194 -4.28 -3.78 -11.04
N HIS A 195 -4.26 -5.00 -11.58
CA HIS A 195 -5.22 -6.05 -11.25
C HIS A 195 -4.65 -7.18 -10.40
N ALA A 196 -3.33 -7.16 -10.13
CA ALA A 196 -2.67 -8.11 -9.26
C ALA A 196 -1.48 -7.45 -8.54
N ALA A 197 -1.28 -7.81 -7.28
CA ALA A 197 -0.13 -7.38 -6.50
C ALA A 197 0.46 -8.55 -5.72
N ILE A 198 1.77 -8.46 -5.48
CA ILE A 198 2.53 -9.45 -4.74
C ILE A 198 2.08 -9.48 -3.27
N GLY A 199 2.26 -10.65 -2.60
CA GLY A 199 2.13 -10.77 -1.15
C GLY A 199 3.50 -10.92 -0.49
N GLY A 200 3.57 -10.64 0.81
CA GLY A 200 4.79 -10.71 1.60
C GLY A 200 4.59 -11.42 2.95
N ARG A 201 5.65 -12.08 3.39
CA ARG A 201 5.83 -12.60 4.74
C ARG A 201 7.14 -12.09 5.31
N THR A 202 7.14 -11.67 6.56
CA THR A 202 8.37 -11.46 7.32
C THR A 202 8.89 -12.79 7.84
N LEU A 203 10.20 -12.90 8.02
CA LEU A 203 10.89 -14.06 8.58
C LEU A 203 11.78 -13.55 9.73
N SER A 204 11.54 -14.02 10.95
CA SER A 204 12.37 -13.74 12.12
C SER A 204 12.84 -15.06 12.71
N ILE A 205 14.15 -15.24 12.75
CA ILE A 205 14.81 -16.50 13.11
C ILE A 205 15.82 -16.23 14.22
N GLN A 206 15.66 -16.91 15.35
CA GLN A 206 16.60 -16.80 16.46
C GLN A 206 17.17 -18.17 16.78
N PHE A 207 18.49 -18.33 16.56
CA PHE A 207 19.21 -19.51 16.97
C PHE A 207 19.73 -19.34 18.39
N HIS A 208 19.50 -20.36 19.23
CA HIS A 208 20.02 -20.47 20.58
C HIS A 208 21.02 -21.61 20.63
N GLY A 209 22.23 -21.29 20.95
CA GLY A 209 23.35 -22.24 21.18
C GLY A 209 23.57 -22.52 22.66
N ILE A 210 24.78 -22.93 22.98
CA ILE A 210 25.29 -23.14 24.35
C ILE A 210 26.65 -22.47 24.43
N ALA A 211 26.78 -21.44 25.27
CA ALA A 211 28.03 -20.73 25.46
C ALA A 211 29.10 -21.64 26.14
N SER A 212 30.33 -21.48 25.74
CA SER A 212 31.50 -22.08 26.39
C SER A 212 32.76 -21.32 26.03
N HIS A 213 33.88 -21.59 26.75
CA HIS A 213 35.18 -20.99 26.46
C HIS A 213 35.77 -21.60 25.19
N ALA A 214 36.01 -20.80 24.15
CA ALA A 214 36.40 -21.26 22.82
C ALA A 214 37.72 -22.02 22.77
N GLY A 215 38.69 -21.67 23.68
CA GLY A 215 39.98 -22.34 23.77
C GLY A 215 40.04 -23.54 24.72
N GLY A 216 39.30 -23.50 25.84
CA GLY A 216 39.40 -24.51 26.89
C GLY A 216 38.25 -25.48 27.04
N ALA A 217 37.14 -25.22 26.38
CA ALA A 217 35.90 -26.02 26.49
C ALA A 217 35.02 -25.89 25.24
N ALA A 218 35.60 -25.73 24.05
CA ALA A 218 34.87 -25.53 22.79
C ALA A 218 33.92 -26.71 22.50
N ASP A 219 34.30 -27.93 22.87
CA ASP A 219 33.51 -29.16 22.71
C ASP A 219 32.25 -29.20 23.57
N ARG A 220 32.16 -28.37 24.61
CA ARG A 220 30.98 -28.25 25.51
C ARG A 220 29.96 -27.24 25.00
N GLY A 221 30.35 -26.34 24.11
CA GLY A 221 29.48 -25.36 23.49
C GLY A 221 28.67 -25.92 22.31
N VAL A 222 27.65 -25.18 21.91
CA VAL A 222 26.96 -25.31 20.61
C VAL A 222 26.89 -23.93 20.00
N SER A 223 27.60 -23.69 18.91
CA SER A 223 27.68 -22.38 18.29
C SER A 223 26.38 -22.06 17.53
N ALA A 224 25.66 -21.03 17.99
CA ALA A 224 24.51 -20.48 17.28
C ALA A 224 24.89 -19.94 15.87
N LEU A 225 26.11 -19.41 15.73
CA LEU A 225 26.66 -18.95 14.46
C LEU A 225 26.85 -20.10 13.48
N ALA A 226 27.33 -21.25 13.95
CA ALA A 226 27.44 -22.46 13.11
C ALA A 226 26.06 -22.99 12.70
N LEU A 227 25.09 -23.00 13.62
CA LEU A 227 23.70 -23.38 13.30
C LEU A 227 23.11 -22.47 12.23
N ALA A 228 23.28 -21.15 12.36
CA ALA A 228 22.82 -20.17 11.37
C ALA A 228 23.48 -20.40 10.01
N GLY A 229 24.81 -20.60 9.97
CA GLY A 229 25.55 -20.88 8.74
C GLY A 229 25.08 -22.15 8.03
N LEU A 230 24.83 -23.25 8.76
CA LEU A 230 24.29 -24.49 8.22
C LEU A 230 22.86 -24.31 7.67
N ALA A 231 22.02 -23.54 8.37
CA ALA A 231 20.66 -23.25 7.90
C ALA A 231 20.67 -22.40 6.61
N ILE A 232 21.49 -21.34 6.57
CA ILE A 232 21.66 -20.49 5.39
C ILE A 232 22.18 -21.32 4.20
N GLN A 233 23.20 -22.14 4.41
CA GLN A 233 23.72 -23.03 3.37
C GLN A 233 22.62 -23.95 2.81
N ASP A 234 21.81 -24.55 3.68
CA ASP A 234 20.71 -25.45 3.28
C ASP A 234 19.61 -24.68 2.50
N ILE A 235 19.24 -23.49 2.93
CA ILE A 235 18.29 -22.62 2.22
C ILE A 235 18.81 -22.25 0.84
N VAL A 236 20.07 -21.84 0.73
CA VAL A 236 20.70 -21.44 -0.55
C VAL A 236 20.85 -22.65 -1.49
N SER A 237 21.39 -23.76 -1.02
CA SER A 237 21.61 -24.97 -1.82
C SER A 237 20.28 -25.65 -2.22
N GLY A 238 19.24 -25.52 -1.41
CA GLY A 238 17.87 -25.95 -1.72
C GLY A 238 17.15 -25.03 -2.73
N GLY A 239 17.78 -23.91 -3.13
CA GLY A 239 17.23 -22.95 -4.09
C GLY A 239 16.04 -22.20 -3.52
N TRP A 240 16.08 -21.85 -2.21
CA TRP A 240 15.05 -21.09 -1.51
C TRP A 240 15.51 -19.66 -1.13
N HIS A 241 16.66 -19.20 -1.65
CA HIS A 241 17.15 -17.83 -1.47
C HIS A 241 17.25 -17.10 -2.81
N GLY A 242 17.05 -15.78 -2.81
CA GLY A 242 16.98 -14.98 -4.03
C GLY A 242 15.63 -15.14 -4.76
N GLU A 243 15.63 -14.94 -6.07
CA GLU A 243 14.47 -15.18 -6.93
C GLU A 243 14.53 -16.62 -7.49
N PHE A 244 13.39 -17.29 -7.51
CA PHE A 244 13.28 -18.66 -8.01
C PHE A 244 11.90 -18.96 -8.59
N LEU A 245 11.85 -20.03 -9.39
CA LEU A 245 10.62 -20.55 -10.00
C LEU A 245 10.27 -21.91 -9.39
N ARG A 246 9.06 -22.08 -8.89
CA ARG A 246 8.54 -23.34 -8.36
C ARG A 246 7.13 -23.60 -8.84
N GLY A 247 6.94 -24.68 -9.58
CA GLY A 247 5.62 -25.04 -10.15
C GLY A 247 5.03 -23.96 -11.06
N GLY A 248 5.88 -23.27 -11.84
CA GLY A 248 5.47 -22.19 -12.73
C GLY A 248 5.19 -20.85 -12.02
N LYS A 249 5.47 -20.74 -10.70
CA LYS A 249 5.23 -19.55 -9.89
C LYS A 249 6.55 -18.95 -9.43
N VAL A 250 6.66 -17.62 -9.53
CA VAL A 250 7.82 -16.87 -9.05
C VAL A 250 7.68 -16.62 -7.56
N GLY A 251 8.77 -16.85 -6.82
CA GLY A 251 8.93 -16.51 -5.43
C GLY A 251 10.29 -15.85 -5.20
N THR A 252 10.35 -15.01 -4.17
CA THR A 252 11.61 -14.47 -3.65
C THR A 252 11.73 -14.77 -2.17
N CYS A 253 12.95 -14.97 -1.71
CA CYS A 253 13.28 -15.05 -0.29
C CYS A 253 14.62 -14.35 -0.06
N ASN A 254 14.65 -13.44 0.88
CA ASN A 254 15.85 -12.69 1.23
C ASN A 254 16.06 -12.77 2.76
N LEU A 255 17.16 -13.37 3.19
CA LEU A 255 17.65 -13.24 4.54
C LEU A 255 18.51 -11.97 4.58
N ALA A 256 17.98 -10.90 5.16
CA ALA A 256 18.47 -9.54 4.97
C ALA A 256 19.52 -9.14 6.01
N THR A 257 19.36 -9.58 7.26
CA THR A 257 20.27 -9.25 8.35
C THR A 257 20.65 -10.48 9.16
N ILE A 258 21.86 -10.48 9.74
CA ILE A 258 22.33 -11.47 10.69
C ILE A 258 23.12 -10.76 11.77
N HIS A 259 22.79 -11.01 13.04
CA HIS A 259 23.44 -10.41 14.20
C HIS A 259 23.72 -11.49 15.25
N GLY A 260 24.92 -11.49 15.83
CA GLY A 260 25.25 -12.40 16.91
C GLY A 260 26.77 -12.46 17.21
N GLY A 261 27.08 -12.87 18.43
CA GLY A 261 28.46 -13.01 18.96
C GLY A 261 29.03 -11.73 19.55
N ASP A 262 29.53 -11.82 20.79
CA ASP A 262 30.07 -10.68 21.57
C ASP A 262 31.60 -10.70 21.68
N ALA A 263 32.23 -11.88 21.65
CA ALA A 263 33.64 -12.03 21.84
C ALA A 263 34.24 -13.28 21.14
N THR A 264 35.45 -13.16 20.64
CA THR A 264 36.14 -14.23 19.89
C THR A 264 36.52 -15.45 20.71
N ASN A 265 36.62 -15.31 22.04
CA ASN A 265 36.98 -16.39 22.97
C ASN A 265 35.77 -17.09 23.61
N VAL A 266 34.55 -16.77 23.12
CA VAL A 266 33.29 -17.40 23.57
C VAL A 266 32.62 -18.09 22.38
N VAL A 267 32.13 -19.32 22.56
CA VAL A 267 31.24 -20.00 21.63
C VAL A 267 29.91 -19.27 21.63
N THR A 268 29.53 -18.68 20.50
CA THR A 268 28.34 -17.83 20.36
C THR A 268 27.07 -18.61 20.67
N ASP A 269 26.26 -18.13 21.60
CA ASP A 269 25.04 -18.78 22.06
C ASP A 269 23.75 -18.14 21.52
N ARG A 270 23.84 -17.03 20.77
CA ARG A 270 22.68 -16.38 20.15
C ARG A 270 23.00 -15.77 18.79
N VAL A 271 22.14 -16.04 17.81
CA VAL A 271 22.15 -15.37 16.50
C VAL A 271 20.73 -15.07 16.09
N ASP A 272 20.49 -13.83 15.71
CA ASP A 272 19.22 -13.34 15.18
C ASP A 272 19.36 -13.07 13.67
N ILE A 273 18.37 -13.52 12.88
CA ILE A 273 18.30 -13.30 11.43
C ILE A 273 16.93 -12.74 11.12
N GLU A 274 16.89 -11.65 10.35
CA GLU A 274 15.66 -11.10 9.79
C GLU A 274 15.66 -11.22 8.27
N GLY A 275 14.46 -11.47 7.72
CA GLY A 275 14.29 -11.62 6.29
C GLY A 275 12.82 -11.45 5.86
N GLU A 276 12.61 -11.63 4.56
CA GLU A 276 11.29 -11.61 3.96
C GLU A 276 11.17 -12.64 2.83
N CYS A 277 9.95 -12.99 2.47
CA CYS A 277 9.67 -13.67 1.23
C CYS A 277 8.43 -13.09 0.54
N ARG A 278 8.45 -13.10 -0.81
CA ARG A 278 7.37 -12.53 -1.63
C ARG A 278 6.95 -13.49 -2.73
N SER A 279 5.65 -13.50 -3.06
CA SER A 279 5.09 -14.19 -4.22
C SER A 279 3.69 -13.67 -4.54
N PHE A 280 3.25 -13.82 -5.80
CA PHE A 280 1.85 -13.65 -6.19
C PHE A 280 0.96 -14.84 -5.77
N ASP A 281 1.56 -15.92 -5.32
CA ASP A 281 0.85 -17.13 -4.89
C ASP A 281 0.97 -17.37 -3.39
N ARG A 282 -0.16 -17.32 -2.68
CA ARG A 282 -0.22 -17.53 -1.23
C ARG A 282 0.35 -18.87 -0.80
N ARG A 283 0.07 -19.95 -1.57
CA ARG A 283 0.56 -21.30 -1.21
C ARG A 283 2.07 -21.40 -1.34
N LEU A 284 2.65 -20.67 -2.31
CA LEU A 284 4.09 -20.59 -2.46
C LEU A 284 4.72 -19.81 -1.30
N LEU A 285 4.14 -18.69 -0.87
CA LEU A 285 4.58 -17.94 0.33
C LEU A 285 4.63 -18.83 1.56
N ASP A 286 3.54 -19.55 1.84
CA ASP A 286 3.47 -20.46 2.98
C ASP A 286 4.47 -21.64 2.84
N ARG A 287 4.79 -22.06 1.62
CA ARG A 287 5.80 -23.08 1.36
C ARG A 287 7.21 -22.55 1.59
N ILE A 288 7.53 -21.34 1.14
CA ILE A 288 8.84 -20.71 1.37
C ILE A 288 9.13 -20.65 2.86
N ALA A 289 8.20 -20.07 3.64
CA ALA A 289 8.37 -19.95 5.10
C ALA A 289 8.61 -21.33 5.76
N ARG A 290 7.83 -22.36 5.38
CA ARG A 290 8.03 -23.73 5.90
C ARG A 290 9.36 -24.34 5.50
N GLU A 291 9.88 -24.11 4.27
CA GLU A 291 11.17 -24.66 3.87
C GLU A 291 12.33 -23.98 4.58
N VAL A 292 12.23 -22.66 4.83
CA VAL A 292 13.20 -21.92 5.65
C VAL A 292 13.18 -22.47 7.08
N GLU A 293 12.01 -22.63 7.70
CA GLU A 293 11.87 -23.20 9.04
C GLU A 293 12.46 -24.62 9.13
N ARG A 294 12.17 -25.47 8.13
CA ARG A 294 12.73 -26.83 8.06
C ARG A 294 14.23 -26.86 7.97
N ALA A 295 14.83 -25.95 7.21
CA ALA A 295 16.29 -25.81 7.11
C ALA A 295 16.89 -25.44 8.47
N CYS A 296 16.29 -24.48 9.18
CA CYS A 296 16.69 -24.11 10.54
C CYS A 296 16.63 -25.31 11.51
N GLN A 297 15.52 -26.06 11.45
CA GLN A 297 15.34 -27.27 12.28
C GLN A 297 16.33 -28.38 11.91
N ARG A 298 16.70 -28.57 10.63
CA ARG A 298 17.73 -29.55 10.20
C ARG A 298 19.08 -29.15 10.77
N ALA A 299 19.47 -27.89 10.71
CA ALA A 299 20.72 -27.38 11.28
C ALA A 299 20.82 -27.70 12.78
N VAL A 300 19.77 -27.42 13.55
CA VAL A 300 19.71 -27.76 14.99
C VAL A 300 19.85 -29.28 15.22
N ARG A 301 19.17 -30.11 14.43
CA ARG A 301 19.26 -31.57 14.57
C ARG A 301 20.61 -32.16 14.21
N SER A 302 21.36 -31.53 13.29
CA SER A 302 22.66 -32.03 12.82
C SER A 302 23.80 -31.76 13.81
N THR A 303 23.64 -30.84 14.75
CA THR A 303 24.71 -30.35 15.65
C THR A 303 24.44 -30.70 17.11
N LYS A 304 25.45 -31.22 17.79
CA LYS A 304 25.43 -31.50 19.24
C LYS A 304 26.82 -31.29 19.84
N ASN A 305 26.90 -30.96 21.12
CA ASN A 305 28.13 -30.89 21.86
C ASN A 305 28.61 -32.28 22.33
N CYS A 306 29.77 -32.35 23.02
CA CYS A 306 30.34 -33.60 23.56
C CYS A 306 29.43 -34.31 24.58
N ARG A 307 28.45 -33.59 25.17
CA ARG A 307 27.46 -34.14 26.13
C ARG A 307 26.14 -34.54 25.43
N GLY A 308 26.08 -34.48 24.10
CA GLY A 308 24.87 -34.81 23.35
C GLY A 308 23.78 -33.69 23.35
N GLN A 309 24.08 -32.52 23.97
CA GLN A 309 23.15 -31.42 24.02
C GLN A 309 23.12 -30.70 22.68
N ARG A 310 21.95 -30.16 22.29
CA ARG A 310 21.73 -29.41 21.06
C ARG A 310 21.33 -27.98 21.38
N GLY A 311 21.52 -27.09 20.43
CA GLY A 311 20.89 -25.80 20.44
C GLY A 311 19.38 -25.88 20.12
N SER A 312 18.75 -24.73 19.96
CA SER A 312 17.37 -24.61 19.51
C SER A 312 17.20 -23.47 18.52
N VAL A 313 16.03 -23.42 17.87
CA VAL A 313 15.65 -22.30 17.01
C VAL A 313 14.23 -21.86 17.33
N THR A 314 14.03 -20.56 17.45
CA THR A 314 12.73 -19.92 17.43
C THR A 314 12.53 -19.34 16.04
N PHE A 315 11.47 -19.75 15.37
CA PHE A 315 11.09 -19.25 14.03
C PHE A 315 9.75 -18.56 14.10
N HIS A 316 9.69 -17.33 13.63
CA HIS A 316 8.47 -16.55 13.56
C HIS A 316 8.28 -16.01 12.15
N THR A 317 7.04 -15.99 11.68
CA THR A 317 6.67 -15.45 10.38
C THR A 317 5.30 -14.79 10.45
N ASP A 318 5.21 -13.57 9.97
CA ASP A 318 3.96 -12.82 9.92
C ASP A 318 3.55 -12.52 8.48
N VAL A 319 2.24 -12.45 8.28
CA VAL A 319 1.67 -11.92 7.06
C VAL A 319 1.87 -10.41 7.05
N GLU A 320 2.73 -9.92 6.20
CA GLU A 320 2.89 -8.49 5.99
C GLU A 320 1.74 -7.96 5.15
N TYR A 321 1.49 -8.59 4.00
CA TYR A 321 0.32 -8.37 3.15
C TYR A 321 0.00 -9.61 2.32
N GLU A 322 -1.30 -9.83 2.05
CA GLU A 322 -1.76 -10.94 1.24
C GLU A 322 -1.62 -10.63 -0.25
N PRO A 323 -1.23 -11.59 -1.10
CA PRO A 323 -1.26 -11.38 -2.54
C PRO A 323 -2.68 -11.34 -3.05
N PHE A 324 -2.90 -10.63 -4.16
CA PHE A 324 -4.16 -10.73 -4.89
C PHE A 324 -3.94 -10.77 -6.40
N SER A 325 -4.89 -11.39 -7.08
CA SER A 325 -5.02 -11.34 -8.53
C SER A 325 -6.50 -11.44 -8.87
N ILE A 326 -7.08 -10.34 -9.34
CA ILE A 326 -8.46 -10.34 -9.85
C ILE A 326 -8.45 -10.70 -11.34
N PRO A 327 -9.41 -11.50 -11.81
CA PRO A 327 -9.50 -11.84 -13.21
C PRO A 327 -9.58 -10.61 -14.12
N LYS A 328 -8.94 -10.65 -15.29
CA LYS A 328 -8.96 -9.54 -16.25
C LYS A 328 -10.37 -9.20 -16.74
N ASN A 329 -11.30 -10.16 -16.66
CA ASN A 329 -12.71 -9.96 -16.98
C ASN A 329 -13.59 -9.60 -15.76
N ALA A 330 -13.00 -9.37 -14.59
CA ALA A 330 -13.75 -8.94 -13.42
C ALA A 330 -14.44 -7.60 -13.67
N ALA A 331 -15.63 -7.42 -13.10
CA ALA A 331 -16.47 -6.23 -13.35
C ALA A 331 -15.75 -4.91 -13.00
N SER A 332 -14.96 -4.86 -11.92
CA SER A 332 -14.17 -3.68 -11.57
C SER A 332 -13.08 -3.35 -12.60
N VAL A 333 -12.44 -4.38 -13.20
CA VAL A 333 -11.44 -4.19 -14.27
C VAL A 333 -12.13 -3.70 -15.54
N LYS A 334 -13.20 -4.36 -15.97
CA LYS A 334 -13.95 -3.98 -17.19
C LYS A 334 -14.54 -2.57 -17.10
N ALA A 335 -15.06 -2.21 -15.94
CA ALA A 335 -15.53 -0.86 -15.68
C ALA A 335 -14.41 0.18 -15.80
N ALA A 336 -13.23 -0.11 -15.26
CA ALA A 336 -12.07 0.77 -15.39
C ALA A 336 -11.61 0.89 -16.86
N GLU A 337 -11.51 -0.23 -17.59
CA GLU A 337 -11.20 -0.22 -19.04
C GLU A 337 -12.19 0.67 -19.81
N SER A 338 -13.49 0.48 -19.60
CA SER A 338 -14.53 1.29 -20.26
C SER A 338 -14.42 2.78 -19.92
N ALA A 339 -14.17 3.12 -18.65
CA ALA A 339 -14.00 4.51 -18.24
C ALA A 339 -12.79 5.17 -18.90
N ILE A 340 -11.66 4.46 -18.97
CA ILE A 340 -10.41 4.93 -19.62
C ILE A 340 -10.62 5.09 -21.13
N GLN A 341 -11.22 4.09 -21.79
CA GLN A 341 -11.52 4.12 -23.23
C GLN A 341 -12.47 5.26 -23.60
N SER A 342 -13.46 5.57 -22.75
CA SER A 342 -14.40 6.68 -22.96
C SER A 342 -13.72 8.07 -22.97
N LEU A 343 -12.49 8.15 -22.50
CA LEU A 343 -11.65 9.34 -22.53
C LEU A 343 -10.62 9.32 -23.66
N GLY A 344 -10.72 8.37 -24.59
CA GLY A 344 -9.83 8.24 -25.75
C GLY A 344 -8.47 7.59 -25.45
N MET A 345 -8.30 6.99 -24.27
CA MET A 345 -7.06 6.31 -23.90
C MET A 345 -7.14 4.80 -24.10
N LYS A 346 -5.99 4.15 -24.28
CA LYS A 346 -5.87 2.70 -24.31
C LYS A 346 -5.54 2.19 -22.89
N PRO A 347 -6.42 1.37 -22.27
CA PRO A 347 -6.13 0.83 -20.94
C PRO A 347 -4.97 -0.16 -20.97
N GLU A 348 -4.12 -0.12 -19.93
CA GLU A 348 -2.98 -1.00 -19.73
C GLU A 348 -3.18 -1.80 -18.44
N LEU A 349 -3.29 -3.14 -18.58
CA LEU A 349 -3.40 -4.04 -17.42
C LEU A 349 -2.02 -4.39 -16.87
N LEU A 350 -1.81 -4.16 -15.58
CA LEU A 350 -0.53 -4.36 -14.91
C LEU A 350 -0.64 -5.30 -13.70
N THR A 351 0.52 -5.86 -13.37
CA THR A 351 0.81 -6.46 -12.06
C THR A 351 1.88 -5.61 -11.35
N THR A 352 1.87 -5.56 -10.03
CA THR A 352 2.88 -4.83 -9.26
C THR A 352 3.61 -5.73 -8.27
N GLN A 353 4.90 -5.46 -8.08
CA GLN A 353 5.71 -6.07 -7.02
C GLN A 353 5.71 -5.22 -5.74
N GLY A 354 5.02 -4.09 -5.72
CA GLY A 354 4.70 -3.31 -4.54
C GLY A 354 3.38 -3.76 -3.90
N ALA A 355 3.25 -3.56 -2.61
CA ALA A 355 2.01 -3.75 -1.88
C ALA A 355 1.13 -2.50 -2.00
N LEU A 356 -0.17 -2.66 -1.86
CA LEU A 356 -1.19 -1.63 -1.98
C LEU A 356 -2.31 -1.93 -0.98
N ASP A 357 -3.05 -0.95 -0.56
CA ASP A 357 -4.26 -1.14 0.26
C ASP A 357 -5.25 -2.15 -0.34
N ALA A 358 -5.26 -2.24 -1.67
CA ALA A 358 -6.05 -3.23 -2.41
C ALA A 358 -5.74 -4.69 -2.01
N ASN A 359 -4.53 -5.01 -1.51
CA ASN A 359 -4.15 -6.35 -1.06
C ASN A 359 -5.11 -6.86 0.02
N TRP A 360 -5.33 -6.06 1.07
CA TRP A 360 -6.18 -6.46 2.19
C TRP A 360 -7.68 -6.47 1.87
N LEU A 361 -8.14 -5.58 0.97
CA LEU A 361 -9.54 -5.56 0.56
C LEU A 361 -9.86 -6.78 -0.32
N ASN A 362 -8.97 -7.12 -1.26
CA ASN A 362 -9.10 -8.32 -2.09
C ASN A 362 -9.07 -9.60 -1.24
N ALA A 363 -8.18 -9.68 -0.25
CA ALA A 363 -8.14 -10.80 0.70
C ALA A 363 -9.48 -11.00 1.47
N ARG A 364 -10.29 -9.94 1.60
CA ARG A 364 -11.63 -9.97 2.20
C ARG A 364 -12.76 -10.13 1.19
N GLY A 365 -12.45 -10.44 -0.06
CA GLY A 365 -13.44 -10.67 -1.11
C GLY A 365 -14.07 -9.41 -1.70
N ILE A 366 -13.47 -8.23 -1.51
CA ILE A 366 -13.85 -6.98 -2.18
C ILE A 366 -12.91 -6.80 -3.37
N PRO A 367 -13.39 -6.97 -4.63
CA PRO A 367 -12.52 -6.94 -5.81
C PRO A 367 -12.09 -5.50 -6.16
N VAL A 368 -10.93 -5.09 -5.65
CA VAL A 368 -10.36 -3.75 -5.84
C VAL A 368 -9.28 -3.78 -6.92
N ALA A 369 -9.47 -3.06 -8.01
CA ALA A 369 -8.42 -2.72 -8.98
C ALA A 369 -7.78 -1.38 -8.60
N THR A 370 -6.46 -1.21 -8.84
CA THR A 370 -5.77 0.06 -8.56
C THR A 370 -5.55 0.85 -9.85
N LEU A 371 -5.82 2.14 -9.77
CA LEU A 371 -5.73 3.14 -10.83
C LEU A 371 -4.72 4.22 -10.46
N GLY A 372 -4.30 5.03 -11.44
CA GLY A 372 -3.36 6.11 -11.21
C GLY A 372 -3.98 7.51 -11.37
N ALA A 373 -3.27 8.50 -10.82
CA ALA A 373 -3.61 9.91 -10.90
C ALA A 373 -2.36 10.79 -11.14
N GLY A 374 -1.41 10.33 -11.93
CA GLY A 374 -0.28 11.14 -12.40
C GLY A 374 0.87 11.32 -11.42
N GLN A 375 0.92 10.57 -10.31
CA GLN A 375 2.07 10.61 -9.39
C GLN A 375 3.32 9.94 -10.01
N VAL A 376 4.48 10.56 -9.82
CA VAL A 376 5.77 10.10 -10.38
C VAL A 376 6.86 10.26 -9.33
N ALA A 377 7.68 9.22 -9.17
CA ALA A 377 8.83 9.18 -8.27
C ALA A 377 8.48 9.45 -6.80
N GLY A 378 7.36 8.87 -6.31
CA GLY A 378 6.97 8.91 -4.89
C GLY A 378 8.13 8.53 -3.97
N HIS A 379 8.08 8.96 -2.70
CA HIS A 379 9.08 8.71 -1.67
C HIS A 379 10.48 9.31 -1.96
N SER A 380 10.56 10.29 -2.87
CA SER A 380 11.85 10.93 -3.22
C SER A 380 11.74 12.44 -3.34
N LEU A 381 12.89 13.12 -3.23
CA LEU A 381 12.97 14.58 -3.43
C LEU A 381 12.65 15.02 -4.89
N THR A 382 12.61 14.08 -5.82
CA THR A 382 12.25 14.31 -7.23
C THR A 382 10.77 14.03 -7.52
N GLU A 383 9.99 13.78 -6.48
CA GLU A 383 8.56 13.51 -6.61
C GLU A 383 7.84 14.68 -7.31
N ARG A 384 6.98 14.33 -8.25
CA ARG A 384 6.15 15.28 -8.98
C ARG A 384 4.78 14.71 -9.32
N LEU A 385 3.84 15.59 -9.56
CA LEU A 385 2.54 15.28 -10.11
C LEU A 385 2.44 15.82 -11.54
N ASP A 386 2.25 14.95 -12.51
CA ASP A 386 1.90 15.32 -13.87
C ASP A 386 0.45 15.85 -13.90
N ILE A 387 0.28 17.08 -14.32
CA ILE A 387 -1.01 17.80 -14.23
C ILE A 387 -2.04 17.20 -15.18
N ASP A 388 -1.67 16.88 -16.40
CA ASP A 388 -2.60 16.36 -17.41
C ASP A 388 -3.05 14.94 -17.05
N GLN A 389 -2.11 14.11 -16.57
CA GLN A 389 -2.44 12.78 -16.05
C GLN A 389 -3.33 12.86 -14.81
N PHE A 390 -3.07 13.79 -13.89
CA PHE A 390 -3.90 14.02 -12.72
C PHE A 390 -5.34 14.41 -13.08
N LEU A 391 -5.49 15.39 -13.96
CA LEU A 391 -6.81 15.82 -14.44
C LEU A 391 -7.57 14.69 -15.15
N THR A 392 -6.83 13.85 -15.87
CA THR A 392 -7.39 12.67 -16.52
C THR A 392 -7.80 11.62 -15.50
N GLY A 393 -6.98 11.36 -14.45
CA GLY A 393 -7.34 10.50 -13.33
C GLY A 393 -8.61 10.97 -12.60
N CYS A 394 -8.78 12.28 -12.42
CA CYS A 394 -10.02 12.86 -11.89
C CYS A 394 -11.24 12.58 -12.79
N LYS A 395 -11.07 12.64 -14.11
CA LYS A 395 -12.15 12.30 -15.08
C LYS A 395 -12.50 10.82 -15.01
N VAL A 396 -11.49 9.93 -14.89
CA VAL A 396 -11.72 8.48 -14.70
C VAL A 396 -12.50 8.25 -13.40
N ALA A 397 -12.11 8.90 -12.30
CA ALA A 397 -12.81 8.77 -11.02
C ALA A 397 -14.29 9.21 -11.13
N LEU A 398 -14.55 10.33 -11.79
CA LEU A 398 -15.91 10.81 -12.00
C LEU A 398 -16.74 9.84 -12.86
N ARG A 399 -16.17 9.29 -13.95
CA ARG A 399 -16.82 8.28 -14.78
C ARG A 399 -17.18 7.03 -13.99
N LEU A 400 -16.25 6.50 -13.23
CA LEU A 400 -16.47 5.31 -12.38
C LEU A 400 -17.51 5.57 -11.27
N ALA A 401 -17.60 6.80 -10.78
CA ALA A 401 -18.59 7.19 -9.78
C ALA A 401 -20.00 7.39 -10.35
N THR A 402 -20.16 7.75 -11.64
CA THR A 402 -21.45 8.21 -12.20
C THR A 402 -22.02 7.36 -13.32
N SER A 403 -21.21 6.67 -14.16
CA SER A 403 -21.71 5.93 -15.34
C SER A 403 -22.76 4.90 -14.97
N PRO A 404 -23.98 4.94 -15.56
CA PRO A 404 -25.03 3.99 -15.22
C PRO A 404 -24.73 2.57 -15.74
N ASP A 405 -24.03 2.44 -16.87
CA ASP A 405 -23.88 1.21 -17.65
C ASP A 405 -22.73 0.29 -17.19
N LEU A 406 -22.08 0.61 -16.08
CA LEU A 406 -21.10 -0.28 -15.48
C LEU A 406 -21.82 -1.37 -14.68
N SER A 407 -22.46 -2.31 -15.39
CA SER A 407 -23.08 -3.50 -14.79
C SER A 407 -21.99 -4.45 -14.23
N ALA A 408 -22.24 -4.95 -13.04
CA ALA A 408 -21.44 -6.00 -12.43
C ALA A 408 -21.65 -7.35 -13.12
#